data_9d15177ab8222f8ef59edd4a5c232cc1
#
_entry.id   9d15177ab8222f8ef59edd4a5c232cc1
#
_cell.length_a   1.000
_cell.length_b   1.000
_cell.length_c   1.000
_cell.angle_alpha   90.00
_cell.angle_beta   90.00
_cell.angle_gamma   90.00
#
_symmetry.space_group_name_H-M   'P 1'
#
loop_
_entity.id
_entity.type
_entity.pdbx_description
1 polymer ?
#
loop_
_entity_poly.entity_id
_entity_poly.type
_entity_poly.pdbx_seq_one_letter_code
_entity_poly.pdbx_strand_id
1 'polypeptide(L)'
;IAKIEPRIASFDVADETVKVHLSDILINEEDYCEAARVLGTINLDTGARNVAPEKKASMYIKIAELYLQADDTVTAETFIKKASPLVHALQDLQQKMRFQVSFGRILDAKRMFLEAARRFYTISTEVGSLIENDDLLQLINKAIVCAILAKAGPQRSRMLGALFKDARTHQSKHFRVLESMYKQRILRRQDIATFDKSLMPHQQALLADGSTVLEKAVTEHNMLACAKLYNNITFKE
;
A
#
# COMPACT_ATOMS: atom_id res chain seq x y z
N ILE A 1 -6.13 33.64 -0.49
CA ILE A 1 -6.14 32.94 0.80
C ILE A 1 -5.83 33.93 1.92
N ALA A 2 -4.69 34.60 1.95
CA ALA A 2 -4.29 35.54 3.04
C ALA A 2 -5.32 36.66 3.37
N LYS A 3 -6.17 37.08 2.42
CA LYS A 3 -7.24 38.06 2.66
C LYS A 3 -8.52 37.46 3.26
N ILE A 4 -8.70 36.16 3.12
CA ILE A 4 -9.89 35.40 3.57
C ILE A 4 -9.66 34.83 4.98
N GLU A 5 -8.42 34.44 5.31
CA GLU A 5 -8.06 33.86 6.61
C GLU A 5 -8.63 34.58 7.85
N PRO A 6 -8.61 35.93 7.94
CA PRO A 6 -9.16 36.61 9.11
C PRO A 6 -10.69 36.52 9.23
N ARG A 7 -11.39 36.06 8.19
CA ARG A 7 -12.86 36.02 8.10
C ARG A 7 -13.39 34.65 7.74
N ILE A 8 -12.62 33.59 8.00
CA ILE A 8 -12.93 32.19 7.62
C ILE A 8 -14.33 31.79 8.09
N ALA A 9 -14.74 32.16 9.29
CA ALA A 9 -16.06 31.82 9.83
C ALA A 9 -17.25 32.29 8.97
N SER A 10 -17.06 33.32 8.17
CA SER A 10 -18.11 33.86 7.26
C SER A 10 -17.99 33.35 5.82
N PHE A 11 -16.83 32.79 5.45
CA PHE A 11 -16.51 32.42 4.08
C PHE A 11 -16.00 30.96 3.91
N ASP A 12 -16.34 30.06 4.86
CA ASP A 12 -15.87 28.68 4.87
C ASP A 12 -16.06 27.95 3.54
N VAL A 13 -17.20 28.16 2.86
CA VAL A 13 -17.48 27.50 1.58
C VAL A 13 -16.57 28.04 0.46
N ALA A 14 -16.37 29.37 0.45
CA ALA A 14 -15.50 30.00 -0.54
C ALA A 14 -14.03 29.62 -0.30
N ASP A 15 -13.58 29.54 0.96
CA ASP A 15 -12.24 29.11 1.33
C ASP A 15 -11.99 27.64 0.91
N GLU A 16 -12.94 26.75 1.17
CA GLU A 16 -12.88 25.35 0.72
C GLU A 16 -12.74 25.27 -0.82
N THR A 17 -13.58 26.01 -1.54
CA THR A 17 -13.57 26.00 -3.01
C THR A 17 -12.23 26.49 -3.56
N VAL A 18 -11.71 27.61 -3.03
CA VAL A 18 -10.42 28.18 -3.44
C VAL A 18 -9.27 27.20 -3.14
N LYS A 19 -9.26 26.57 -1.98
CA LYS A 19 -8.23 25.60 -1.59
C LYS A 19 -8.27 24.33 -2.45
N VAL A 20 -9.47 23.85 -2.82
CA VAL A 20 -9.61 22.69 -3.73
C VAL A 20 -9.05 23.05 -5.11
N HIS A 21 -9.42 24.21 -5.67
CA HIS A 21 -8.87 24.63 -6.98
C HIS A 21 -7.35 24.86 -6.93
N LEU A 22 -6.84 25.45 -5.85
CA LEU A 22 -5.40 25.62 -5.68
C LEU A 22 -4.70 24.26 -5.59
N SER A 23 -5.26 23.32 -4.87
CA SER A 23 -4.74 21.94 -4.82
C SER A 23 -4.71 21.28 -6.19
N ASP A 24 -5.75 21.46 -7.01
CA ASP A 24 -5.80 20.88 -8.36
C ASP A 24 -4.72 21.50 -9.29
N ILE A 25 -4.41 22.80 -9.14
CA ILE A 25 -3.31 23.45 -9.86
C ILE A 25 -1.96 22.86 -9.43
N LEU A 26 -1.73 22.74 -8.10
CA LEU A 26 -0.50 22.17 -7.56
C LEU A 26 -0.30 20.69 -7.94
N ILE A 27 -1.37 19.92 -8.06
CA ILE A 27 -1.32 18.55 -8.59
C ILE A 27 -0.85 18.53 -10.04
N ASN A 28 -1.31 19.48 -10.86
CA ASN A 28 -0.87 19.61 -12.26
C ASN A 28 0.61 20.04 -12.37
N GLU A 29 1.11 20.74 -11.36
CA GLU A 29 2.53 21.11 -11.22
C GLU A 29 3.39 20.01 -10.57
N GLU A 30 2.79 18.86 -10.25
CA GLU A 30 3.42 17.72 -9.57
C GLU A 30 3.90 18.03 -8.13
N ASP A 31 3.47 19.16 -7.54
CA ASP A 31 3.75 19.49 -6.12
C ASP A 31 2.70 18.88 -5.19
N TYR A 32 2.78 17.57 -5.05
CA TYR A 32 1.83 16.79 -4.25
C TYR A 32 1.89 17.13 -2.75
N CYS A 33 3.05 17.52 -2.24
CA CYS A 33 3.22 17.84 -0.82
C CYS A 33 2.46 19.12 -0.45
N GLU A 34 2.65 20.19 -1.24
CA GLU A 34 1.94 21.46 -1.02
C GLU A 34 0.43 21.32 -1.29
N ALA A 35 0.05 20.55 -2.32
CA ALA A 35 -1.36 20.26 -2.60
C ALA A 35 -2.05 19.58 -1.41
N ALA A 36 -1.40 18.60 -0.80
CA ALA A 36 -1.90 17.90 0.38
C ALA A 36 -1.97 18.84 1.61
N ARG A 37 -0.95 19.69 1.78
CA ARG A 37 -0.91 20.67 2.87
C ARG A 37 -2.07 21.67 2.77
N VAL A 38 -2.31 22.22 1.58
CA VAL A 38 -3.43 23.15 1.34
C VAL A 38 -4.76 22.52 1.68
N LEU A 39 -5.01 21.27 1.21
CA LEU A 39 -6.25 20.55 1.55
C LEU A 39 -6.34 20.26 3.06
N GLY A 40 -5.22 19.95 3.70
CA GLY A 40 -5.15 19.66 5.15
C GLY A 40 -5.50 20.86 6.03
N THR A 41 -5.42 22.11 5.52
CA THR A 41 -5.85 23.31 6.23
C THR A 41 -7.36 23.56 6.19
N ILE A 42 -8.12 22.75 5.42
CA ILE A 42 -9.59 22.85 5.39
C ILE A 42 -10.13 22.29 6.72
N ASN A 43 -10.86 23.14 7.46
CA ASN A 43 -11.48 22.76 8.72
C ASN A 43 -12.72 21.89 8.47
N LEU A 44 -12.53 20.57 8.50
CA LEU A 44 -13.61 19.58 8.33
C LEU A 44 -14.30 19.21 9.65
N ASP A 45 -13.63 19.48 10.79
CA ASP A 45 -14.05 18.99 12.12
C ASP A 45 -14.63 20.11 13.03
N THR A 46 -14.63 21.38 12.58
CA THR A 46 -15.20 22.48 13.37
C THR A 46 -16.70 22.35 13.48
N GLY A 47 -17.19 22.30 14.71
CA GLY A 47 -18.61 22.07 15.04
C GLY A 47 -19.61 23.11 14.53
N ALA A 48 -19.14 24.20 13.90
CA ALA A 48 -19.99 25.20 13.27
C ALA A 48 -20.61 24.72 11.93
N ARG A 49 -20.00 23.74 11.27
CA ARG A 49 -20.45 23.21 9.98
C ARG A 49 -20.62 21.69 10.05
N ASN A 50 -21.83 21.22 9.85
CA ASN A 50 -22.11 19.79 9.76
C ASN A 50 -21.76 19.26 8.37
N VAL A 51 -20.46 18.97 8.13
CA VAL A 51 -19.99 18.35 6.88
C VAL A 51 -20.40 16.88 6.88
N ALA A 52 -21.01 16.41 5.79
CA ALA A 52 -21.40 15.01 5.66
C ALA A 52 -20.19 14.06 5.87
N PRO A 53 -20.35 12.99 6.65
CA PRO A 53 -19.27 12.04 6.93
C PRO A 53 -18.60 11.47 5.67
N GLU A 54 -19.39 11.25 4.62
CA GLU A 54 -18.89 10.80 3.32
C GLU A 54 -17.92 11.81 2.69
N LYS A 55 -18.26 13.09 2.71
CA LYS A 55 -17.39 14.17 2.18
C LYS A 55 -16.11 14.29 2.98
N LYS A 56 -16.19 14.19 4.31
CA LYS A 56 -14.99 14.16 5.19
C LYS A 56 -14.07 12.98 4.83
N ALA A 57 -14.64 11.78 4.71
CA ALA A 57 -13.89 10.58 4.37
C ALA A 57 -13.19 10.72 3.01
N SER A 58 -13.92 11.16 1.99
CA SER A 58 -13.38 11.38 0.64
C SER A 58 -12.21 12.38 0.64
N MET A 59 -12.34 13.48 1.39
CA MET A 59 -11.28 14.47 1.51
C MET A 59 -10.04 13.91 2.21
N TYR A 60 -10.20 13.20 3.33
CA TYR A 60 -9.07 12.58 4.03
C TYR A 60 -8.37 11.53 3.18
N ILE A 61 -9.12 10.77 2.37
CA ILE A 61 -8.54 9.81 1.43
C ILE A 61 -7.72 10.55 0.35
N LYS A 62 -8.25 11.62 -0.26
CA LYS A 62 -7.54 12.44 -1.25
C LYS A 62 -6.23 13.01 -0.68
N ILE A 63 -6.26 13.57 0.51
CA ILE A 63 -5.07 14.10 1.19
C ILE A 63 -4.03 12.99 1.43
N ALA A 64 -4.46 11.83 1.90
CA ALA A 64 -3.56 10.71 2.16
C ALA A 64 -2.91 10.19 0.87
N GLU A 65 -3.65 10.13 -0.24
CA GLU A 65 -3.12 9.75 -1.55
C GLU A 65 -2.04 10.71 -2.04
N LEU A 66 -2.24 12.02 -1.86
CA LEU A 66 -1.26 13.04 -2.24
C LEU A 66 0.02 12.92 -1.40
N TYR A 67 -0.09 12.72 -0.08
CA TYR A 67 1.08 12.46 0.76
C TYR A 67 1.80 11.16 0.38
N LEU A 68 1.06 10.11 -0.03
CA LEU A 68 1.68 8.88 -0.55
C LEU A 68 2.37 9.06 -1.91
N GLN A 69 1.97 10.03 -2.71
CA GLN A 69 2.68 10.40 -3.94
C GLN A 69 3.94 11.22 -3.65
N ALA A 70 3.90 12.01 -2.57
CA ALA A 70 5.06 12.76 -2.06
C ALA A 70 6.00 11.92 -1.17
N ASP A 71 5.81 10.58 -1.10
CA ASP A 71 6.56 9.64 -0.24
C ASP A 71 6.48 9.93 1.27
N ASP A 72 5.59 10.82 1.73
CA ASP A 72 5.34 11.05 3.17
C ASP A 72 4.28 10.08 3.72
N THR A 73 4.72 8.88 4.04
CA THR A 73 3.86 7.83 4.57
C THR A 73 3.39 8.09 6.00
N VAL A 74 4.13 8.87 6.79
CA VAL A 74 3.81 9.16 8.20
C VAL A 74 2.59 10.08 8.27
N THR A 75 2.61 11.16 7.50
CA THR A 75 1.48 12.09 7.44
C THR A 75 0.27 11.43 6.76
N ALA A 76 0.49 10.67 5.68
CA ALA A 76 -0.58 9.90 5.02
C ALA A 76 -1.31 8.96 5.99
N GLU A 77 -0.58 8.27 6.88
CA GLU A 77 -1.19 7.40 7.89
C GLU A 77 -2.13 8.16 8.83
N THR A 78 -1.78 9.39 9.23
CA THR A 78 -2.64 10.17 10.13
C THR A 78 -3.99 10.48 9.49
N PHE A 79 -4.01 10.80 8.20
CA PHE A 79 -5.25 11.07 7.47
C PHE A 79 -6.05 9.79 7.19
N ILE A 80 -5.41 8.68 6.88
CA ILE A 80 -6.09 7.37 6.74
C ILE A 80 -6.71 6.93 8.08
N LYS A 81 -6.05 7.17 9.21
CA LYS A 81 -6.64 6.90 10.54
C LYS A 81 -7.87 7.78 10.82
N LYS A 82 -7.87 9.06 10.39
CA LYS A 82 -9.04 9.94 10.48
C LYS A 82 -10.20 9.49 9.56
N ALA A 83 -9.88 8.96 8.38
CA ALA A 83 -10.87 8.42 7.45
C ALA A 83 -11.49 7.10 7.94
N SER A 84 -10.72 6.25 8.64
CA SER A 84 -11.11 4.89 9.02
C SER A 84 -12.50 4.77 9.70
N PRO A 85 -12.86 5.57 10.72
CA PRO A 85 -14.19 5.49 11.33
C PRO A 85 -15.32 5.95 10.39
N LEU A 86 -15.01 6.70 9.34
CA LEU A 86 -15.97 7.28 8.40
C LEU A 86 -16.19 6.40 7.14
N VAL A 87 -15.38 5.38 6.93
CA VAL A 87 -15.45 4.50 5.74
C VAL A 87 -16.81 3.84 5.58
N HIS A 88 -17.50 3.54 6.69
CA HIS A 88 -18.83 2.94 6.66
C HIS A 88 -19.89 3.87 6.06
N ALA A 89 -19.67 5.19 6.11
CA ALA A 89 -20.57 6.17 5.53
C ALA A 89 -20.39 6.32 4.01
N LEU A 90 -19.29 5.82 3.44
CA LEU A 90 -19.06 5.86 2.00
C LEU A 90 -20.04 4.94 1.29
N GLN A 91 -20.83 5.47 0.37
CA GLN A 91 -21.72 4.69 -0.50
C GLN A 91 -20.97 4.19 -1.73
N ASP A 92 -20.04 5.01 -2.24
CA ASP A 92 -19.29 4.72 -3.45
C ASP A 92 -18.20 3.66 -3.19
N LEU A 93 -18.30 2.56 -3.96
CA LEU A 93 -17.33 1.47 -3.91
C LEU A 93 -15.93 1.93 -4.34
N GLN A 94 -15.84 2.86 -5.30
CA GLN A 94 -14.57 3.40 -5.75
C GLN A 94 -13.83 4.12 -4.62
N GLN A 95 -14.52 4.90 -3.80
CA GLN A 95 -13.92 5.56 -2.64
C GLN A 95 -13.46 4.55 -1.57
N LYS A 96 -14.24 3.50 -1.34
CA LYS A 96 -13.84 2.40 -0.43
C LYS A 96 -12.55 1.72 -0.91
N MET A 97 -12.44 1.48 -2.22
CA MET A 97 -11.25 0.90 -2.82
C MET A 97 -10.03 1.81 -2.68
N ARG A 98 -10.17 3.09 -3.00
CA ARG A 98 -9.10 4.08 -2.83
C ARG A 98 -8.58 4.09 -1.40
N PHE A 99 -9.48 4.08 -0.41
CA PHE A 99 -9.10 3.94 1.00
C PHE A 99 -8.30 2.66 1.26
N GLN A 100 -8.79 1.50 0.81
CA GLN A 100 -8.14 0.21 1.04
C GLN A 100 -6.77 0.12 0.37
N VAL A 101 -6.64 0.61 -0.87
CA VAL A 101 -5.37 0.64 -1.61
C VAL A 101 -4.37 1.56 -0.91
N SER A 102 -4.78 2.76 -0.51
CA SER A 102 -3.94 3.73 0.20
C SER A 102 -3.46 3.15 1.54
N PHE A 103 -4.34 2.49 2.27
CA PHE A 103 -3.97 1.81 3.51
C PHE A 103 -2.99 0.64 3.27
N GLY A 104 -3.20 -0.14 2.20
CA GLY A 104 -2.25 -1.18 1.77
C GLY A 104 -0.87 -0.63 1.45
N ARG A 105 -0.78 0.51 0.75
CA ARG A 105 0.49 1.21 0.45
C ARG A 105 1.20 1.69 1.72
N ILE A 106 0.47 2.21 2.70
CA ILE A 106 1.04 2.61 3.99
C ILE A 106 1.61 1.41 4.73
N LEU A 107 0.90 0.28 4.76
CA LEU A 107 1.39 -0.95 5.39
C LEU A 107 2.65 -1.48 4.71
N ASP A 108 2.72 -1.43 3.37
CA ASP A 108 3.89 -1.81 2.59
C ASP A 108 5.10 -0.92 2.93
N ALA A 109 4.92 0.40 2.93
CA ALA A 109 5.97 1.36 3.32
C ALA A 109 6.45 1.18 4.77
N LYS A 110 5.56 0.78 5.68
CA LYS A 110 5.89 0.43 7.07
C LYS A 110 6.50 -0.97 7.24
N ARG A 111 6.73 -1.67 6.15
CA ARG A 111 7.24 -3.06 6.12
C ARG A 111 6.33 -4.08 6.82
N MET A 112 5.05 -3.77 6.99
CA MET A 112 4.03 -4.71 7.45
C MET A 112 3.52 -5.55 6.27
N PHE A 113 4.47 -6.19 5.58
CA PHE A 113 4.26 -6.82 4.28
C PHE A 113 3.14 -7.86 4.25
N LEU A 114 3.01 -8.66 5.31
CA LEU A 114 1.97 -9.70 5.33
C LEU A 114 0.56 -9.11 5.37
N GLU A 115 0.37 -8.03 6.11
CA GLU A 115 -0.92 -7.34 6.19
C GLU A 115 -1.21 -6.58 4.91
N ALA A 116 -0.20 -5.94 4.31
CA ALA A 116 -0.30 -5.31 2.99
C ALA A 116 -0.72 -6.33 1.92
N ALA A 117 -0.05 -7.50 1.88
CA ALA A 117 -0.39 -8.58 0.95
C ALA A 117 -1.84 -9.05 1.09
N ARG A 118 -2.31 -9.24 2.32
CA ARG A 118 -3.72 -9.62 2.57
C ARG A 118 -4.68 -8.57 2.04
N ARG A 119 -4.42 -7.28 2.30
CA ARG A 119 -5.30 -6.21 1.83
C ARG A 119 -5.37 -6.15 0.32
N PHE A 120 -4.22 -6.11 -0.36
CA PHE A 120 -4.19 -6.08 -1.82
C PHE A 120 -4.90 -7.29 -2.44
N TYR A 121 -4.73 -8.47 -1.85
CA TYR A 121 -5.41 -9.68 -2.32
C TYR A 121 -6.92 -9.62 -2.06
N THR A 122 -7.36 -9.19 -0.87
CA THR A 122 -8.79 -9.04 -0.55
C THR A 122 -9.46 -8.05 -1.50
N ILE A 123 -8.85 -6.90 -1.78
CA ILE A 123 -9.36 -5.93 -2.75
C ILE A 123 -9.50 -6.60 -4.12
N SER A 124 -8.48 -7.34 -4.57
CA SER A 124 -8.50 -8.01 -5.87
C SER A 124 -9.61 -9.07 -6.00
N THR A 125 -10.06 -9.66 -4.88
CA THR A 125 -11.15 -10.64 -4.85
C THR A 125 -12.53 -10.00 -4.74
N GLU A 126 -12.67 -8.95 -3.94
CA GLU A 126 -13.95 -8.27 -3.71
C GLU A 126 -14.39 -7.45 -4.93
N VAL A 127 -13.47 -6.87 -5.66
CA VAL A 127 -13.73 -5.89 -6.71
C VAL A 127 -13.32 -6.37 -8.10
N GLY A 128 -12.89 -7.61 -8.22
CA GLY A 128 -12.34 -8.18 -9.45
C GLY A 128 -13.25 -8.15 -10.68
N SER A 129 -14.57 -7.98 -10.50
CA SER A 129 -15.53 -7.83 -11.60
C SER A 129 -15.78 -6.38 -12.05
N LEU A 130 -15.26 -5.40 -11.31
CA LEU A 130 -15.58 -3.98 -11.48
C LEU A 130 -14.36 -3.14 -11.91
N ILE A 131 -13.17 -3.73 -11.88
CA ILE A 131 -11.91 -3.07 -12.23
C ILE A 131 -11.38 -3.64 -13.54
N GLU A 132 -10.65 -2.83 -14.28
CA GLU A 132 -9.92 -3.27 -15.46
C GLU A 132 -8.89 -4.36 -15.11
N ASN A 133 -8.69 -5.29 -16.03
CA ASN A 133 -7.79 -6.43 -15.79
C ASN A 133 -6.37 -5.99 -15.46
N ASP A 134 -5.89 -4.89 -16.01
CA ASP A 134 -4.53 -4.38 -15.78
C ASP A 134 -4.36 -3.87 -14.35
N ASP A 135 -5.32 -3.12 -13.82
CA ASP A 135 -5.29 -2.65 -12.43
C ASP A 135 -5.42 -3.82 -11.45
N LEU A 136 -6.25 -4.80 -11.80
CA LEU A 136 -6.38 -6.02 -11.03
C LEU A 136 -5.06 -6.79 -10.96
N LEU A 137 -4.36 -6.92 -12.09
CA LEU A 137 -3.03 -7.55 -12.14
C LEU A 137 -1.99 -6.75 -11.34
N GLN A 138 -2.05 -5.43 -11.33
CA GLN A 138 -1.18 -4.60 -10.49
C GLN A 138 -1.42 -4.86 -9.00
N LEU A 139 -2.68 -4.96 -8.55
CA LEU A 139 -3.00 -5.29 -7.15
C LEU A 139 -2.49 -6.67 -6.77
N ILE A 140 -2.68 -7.67 -7.64
CA ILE A 140 -2.18 -9.02 -7.43
C ILE A 140 -0.64 -9.03 -7.40
N ASN A 141 0.03 -8.30 -8.29
CA ASN A 141 1.48 -8.16 -8.29
C ASN A 141 1.99 -7.57 -6.96
N LYS A 142 1.35 -6.51 -6.45
CA LYS A 142 1.68 -5.93 -5.14
C LYS A 142 1.47 -6.95 -4.02
N ALA A 143 0.38 -7.72 -4.05
CA ALA A 143 0.12 -8.77 -3.07
C ALA A 143 1.21 -9.85 -3.09
N ILE A 144 1.65 -10.29 -4.28
CA ILE A 144 2.72 -11.28 -4.44
C ILE A 144 4.04 -10.74 -3.88
N VAL A 145 4.44 -9.52 -4.27
CA VAL A 145 5.67 -8.88 -3.81
C VAL A 145 5.68 -8.80 -2.27
N CYS A 146 4.63 -8.27 -1.68
CA CYS A 146 4.51 -8.17 -0.23
C CYS A 146 4.52 -9.56 0.45
N ALA A 147 3.87 -10.57 -0.13
CA ALA A 147 3.87 -11.93 0.43
C ALA A 147 5.27 -12.58 0.39
N ILE A 148 6.06 -12.30 -0.65
CA ILE A 148 7.45 -12.77 -0.77
C ILE A 148 8.35 -12.09 0.27
N LEU A 149 8.21 -10.78 0.47
CA LEU A 149 9.01 -10.00 1.43
C LEU A 149 8.60 -10.22 2.89
N ALA A 150 7.42 -10.80 3.14
CA ALA A 150 6.93 -11.03 4.48
C ALA A 150 7.82 -12.02 5.25
N LYS A 151 7.90 -11.84 6.58
CA LYS A 151 8.65 -12.75 7.47
C LYS A 151 8.14 -14.19 7.34
N ALA A 152 9.06 -15.14 7.37
CA ALA A 152 8.75 -16.57 7.33
C ALA A 152 7.81 -16.99 8.48
N GLY A 153 6.82 -17.84 8.16
CA GLY A 153 5.87 -18.33 9.15
C GLY A 153 4.61 -18.94 8.52
N PRO A 154 3.76 -19.55 9.35
CA PRO A 154 2.57 -20.26 8.86
C PRO A 154 1.57 -19.33 8.16
N GLN A 155 1.46 -18.08 8.60
CA GLN A 155 0.57 -17.10 7.98
C GLN A 155 1.04 -16.70 6.58
N ARG A 156 2.38 -16.51 6.38
CA ARG A 156 2.98 -16.30 5.06
C ARG A 156 2.72 -17.50 4.15
N SER A 157 2.92 -18.71 4.63
CA SER A 157 2.69 -19.93 3.86
C SER A 157 1.25 -20.06 3.38
N ARG A 158 0.27 -19.69 4.23
CA ARG A 158 -1.15 -19.64 3.85
C ARG A 158 -1.41 -18.60 2.76
N MET A 159 -0.78 -17.42 2.87
CA MET A 159 -0.93 -16.34 1.90
C MET A 159 -0.33 -16.73 0.54
N LEU A 160 0.88 -17.31 0.54
CA LEU A 160 1.52 -17.82 -0.67
C LEU A 160 0.65 -18.93 -1.33
N GLY A 161 0.03 -19.79 -0.51
CA GLY A 161 -0.89 -20.83 -0.99
C GLY A 161 -2.18 -20.27 -1.61
N ALA A 162 -2.74 -19.23 -1.03
CA ALA A 162 -3.91 -18.55 -1.58
C ALA A 162 -3.59 -17.90 -2.93
N LEU A 163 -2.48 -17.17 -2.99
CA LEU A 163 -2.00 -16.55 -4.24
C LEU A 163 -1.66 -17.59 -5.32
N PHE A 164 -1.01 -18.69 -4.96
CA PHE A 164 -0.64 -19.73 -5.93
C PHE A 164 -1.86 -20.43 -6.56
N LYS A 165 -2.94 -20.59 -5.80
CA LYS A 165 -4.19 -21.21 -6.28
C LYS A 165 -5.02 -20.29 -7.16
N ASP A 166 -4.78 -18.99 -7.15
CA ASP A 166 -5.51 -18.02 -7.95
C ASP A 166 -5.01 -18.04 -9.40
N ALA A 167 -5.87 -18.39 -10.35
CA ALA A 167 -5.53 -18.48 -11.77
C ALA A 167 -4.97 -17.17 -12.35
N ARG A 168 -5.38 -16.02 -11.82
CA ARG A 168 -4.92 -14.70 -12.27
C ARG A 168 -3.44 -14.47 -12.02
N THR A 169 -2.87 -15.10 -10.98
CA THR A 169 -1.44 -14.96 -10.63
C THR A 169 -0.50 -15.56 -11.67
N HIS A 170 -0.96 -16.48 -12.50
CA HIS A 170 -0.16 -17.06 -13.59
C HIS A 170 0.29 -16.02 -14.63
N GLN A 171 -0.45 -14.92 -14.77
CA GLN A 171 -0.11 -13.81 -15.66
C GLN A 171 0.93 -12.85 -15.05
N SER A 172 1.22 -13.02 -13.74
CA SER A 172 2.19 -12.19 -13.04
C SER A 172 3.62 -12.53 -13.44
N LYS A 173 4.43 -11.49 -13.68
CA LYS A 173 5.89 -11.62 -13.88
C LYS A 173 6.61 -12.25 -12.68
N HIS A 174 5.99 -12.24 -11.50
CA HIS A 174 6.54 -12.76 -10.25
C HIS A 174 6.09 -14.19 -9.94
N PHE A 175 5.25 -14.78 -10.79
CA PHE A 175 4.68 -16.12 -10.56
C PHE A 175 5.74 -17.20 -10.32
N ARG A 176 6.86 -17.16 -11.06
CA ARG A 176 7.94 -18.13 -10.91
C ARG A 176 8.56 -18.15 -9.52
N VAL A 177 8.77 -16.96 -8.92
CA VAL A 177 9.29 -16.84 -7.55
C VAL A 177 8.24 -17.30 -6.54
N LEU A 178 6.97 -16.89 -6.73
CA LEU A 178 5.85 -17.33 -5.91
C LEU A 178 5.71 -18.85 -5.90
N GLU A 179 5.76 -19.50 -7.07
CA GLU A 179 5.68 -20.95 -7.21
C GLU A 179 6.83 -21.65 -6.47
N SER A 180 8.06 -21.17 -6.64
CA SER A 180 9.23 -21.75 -5.99
C SER A 180 9.13 -21.63 -4.47
N MET A 181 8.66 -20.49 -3.95
CA MET A 181 8.43 -20.30 -2.53
C MET A 181 7.29 -21.16 -1.97
N TYR A 182 6.18 -21.26 -2.70
CA TYR A 182 5.06 -22.12 -2.29
C TYR A 182 5.44 -23.59 -2.27
N LYS A 183 6.13 -24.06 -3.32
CA LYS A 183 6.64 -25.45 -3.43
C LYS A 183 7.86 -25.70 -2.55
N GLN A 184 8.34 -24.71 -1.82
CA GLN A 184 9.49 -24.78 -0.92
C GLN A 184 10.77 -25.27 -1.62
N ARG A 185 10.97 -24.80 -2.86
CA ARG A 185 12.20 -25.00 -3.61
C ARG A 185 13.23 -23.95 -3.24
N ILE A 186 14.51 -24.30 -3.25
CA ILE A 186 15.61 -23.38 -3.02
C ILE A 186 15.62 -22.32 -4.11
N LEU A 187 15.64 -21.07 -3.71
CA LEU A 187 15.77 -19.91 -4.60
C LEU A 187 17.23 -19.57 -4.82
N ARG A 188 17.65 -19.54 -6.07
CA ARG A 188 19.02 -19.17 -6.47
C ARG A 188 19.08 -17.67 -6.75
N ARG A 189 20.28 -17.09 -6.67
CA ARG A 189 20.50 -15.64 -6.97
C ARG A 189 19.98 -15.24 -8.35
N GLN A 190 20.08 -16.11 -9.35
CA GLN A 190 19.59 -15.86 -10.70
C GLN A 190 18.06 -15.72 -10.77
N ASP A 191 17.33 -16.51 -9.97
CA ASP A 191 15.86 -16.48 -9.92
C ASP A 191 15.35 -15.18 -9.26
N ILE A 192 16.16 -14.61 -8.38
CA ILE A 192 15.81 -13.43 -7.58
C ILE A 192 16.23 -12.12 -8.28
N ALA A 193 17.28 -12.14 -9.11
CA ALA A 193 17.85 -10.94 -9.73
C ALA A 193 16.82 -10.12 -10.54
N THR A 194 15.88 -10.78 -11.21
CA THR A 194 14.80 -10.12 -11.95
C THR A 194 13.74 -9.56 -11.01
N PHE A 195 13.45 -10.27 -9.93
CA PHE A 195 12.51 -9.83 -8.91
C PHE A 195 13.03 -8.61 -8.15
N ASP A 196 14.29 -8.61 -7.74
CA ASP A 196 14.93 -7.51 -7.02
C ASP A 196 14.86 -6.18 -7.79
N LYS A 197 15.11 -6.22 -9.10
CA LYS A 197 15.00 -5.03 -9.97
C LYS A 197 13.59 -4.44 -10.05
N SER A 198 12.57 -5.19 -9.70
CA SER A 198 11.17 -4.76 -9.75
C SER A 198 10.63 -4.22 -8.42
N LEU A 199 11.46 -4.26 -7.37
CA LEU A 199 11.09 -3.78 -6.05
C LEU A 199 11.12 -2.25 -5.98
N MET A 200 10.25 -1.69 -5.15
CA MET A 200 10.24 -0.26 -4.84
C MET A 200 11.41 0.11 -3.92
N PRO A 201 11.89 1.37 -3.93
CA PRO A 201 13.03 1.79 -3.12
C PRO A 201 12.89 1.46 -1.63
N HIS A 202 11.71 1.63 -1.04
CA HIS A 202 11.46 1.32 0.37
C HIS A 202 11.52 -0.20 0.67
N GLN A 203 11.28 -1.05 -0.34
CA GLN A 203 11.36 -2.51 -0.24
C GLN A 203 12.80 -3.02 -0.36
N GLN A 204 13.68 -2.24 -1.03
CA GLN A 204 15.11 -2.55 -1.17
C GLN A 204 15.95 -2.02 -0.01
N ALA A 205 15.35 -1.30 0.94
CA ALA A 205 16.07 -0.69 2.03
C ALA A 205 16.82 -1.72 2.90
N LEU A 206 18.03 -1.34 3.31
CA LEU A 206 18.89 -2.14 4.17
C LEU A 206 18.29 -2.28 5.59
N LEU A 207 18.52 -3.41 6.18
CA LEU A 207 18.26 -3.69 7.59
C LEU A 207 19.48 -3.31 8.45
N ALA A 208 19.33 -3.36 9.76
CA ALA A 208 20.40 -3.04 10.70
C ALA A 208 21.64 -3.97 10.58
N ASP A 209 21.45 -5.17 10.04
CA ASP A 209 22.49 -6.17 9.77
C ASP A 209 23.18 -5.98 8.41
N GLY A 210 22.82 -4.94 7.66
CA GLY A 210 23.36 -4.63 6.33
C GLY A 210 22.80 -5.46 5.19
N SER A 211 21.89 -6.41 5.47
CA SER A 211 21.20 -7.18 4.44
C SER A 211 19.97 -6.45 3.93
N THR A 212 19.51 -6.75 2.70
CA THR A 212 18.20 -6.26 2.22
C THR A 212 17.07 -7.08 2.82
N VAL A 213 15.85 -6.51 2.83
CA VAL A 213 14.65 -7.25 3.25
C VAL A 213 14.46 -8.51 2.41
N LEU A 214 14.74 -8.42 1.10
CA LEU A 214 14.64 -9.55 0.20
C LEU A 214 15.66 -10.65 0.52
N GLU A 215 16.95 -10.29 0.72
CA GLU A 215 17.99 -11.25 1.08
C GLU A 215 17.63 -12.02 2.35
N LYS A 216 17.14 -11.32 3.36
CA LYS A 216 16.67 -11.95 4.59
C LYS A 216 15.51 -12.90 4.35
N ALA A 217 14.48 -12.47 3.60
CA ALA A 217 13.30 -13.28 3.30
C ALA A 217 13.66 -14.55 2.51
N VAL A 218 14.63 -14.45 1.59
CA VAL A 218 15.14 -15.57 0.78
C VAL A 218 16.00 -16.51 1.63
N THR A 219 16.87 -15.97 2.47
CA THR A 219 17.70 -16.80 3.38
C THR A 219 16.83 -17.59 4.34
N GLU A 220 15.85 -16.93 4.99
CA GLU A 220 14.88 -17.61 5.86
C GLU A 220 14.10 -18.70 5.10
N HIS A 221 13.71 -18.43 3.85
CA HIS A 221 13.01 -19.40 3.01
C HIS A 221 13.90 -20.60 2.65
N ASN A 222 15.12 -20.35 2.21
CA ASN A 222 16.07 -21.40 1.82
C ASN A 222 16.45 -22.27 3.02
N MET A 223 16.65 -21.68 4.19
CA MET A 223 16.89 -22.44 5.43
C MET A 223 15.71 -23.39 5.76
N LEU A 224 14.47 -22.88 5.65
CA LEU A 224 13.29 -23.73 5.87
C LEU A 224 13.14 -24.83 4.80
N ALA A 225 13.52 -24.56 3.56
CA ALA A 225 13.51 -25.55 2.49
C ALA A 225 14.57 -26.62 2.73
N CYS A 226 15.79 -26.23 3.13
CA CYS A 226 16.87 -27.15 3.49
C CYS A 226 16.51 -28.02 4.71
N ALA A 227 15.90 -27.44 5.74
CA ALA A 227 15.48 -28.16 6.95
C ALA A 227 14.50 -29.31 6.68
N LYS A 228 13.84 -29.33 5.52
CA LYS A 228 12.98 -30.45 5.11
C LYS A 228 13.73 -31.59 4.41
N LEU A 229 14.88 -31.27 3.86
CA LEU A 229 15.69 -32.23 3.08
C LEU A 229 16.81 -32.87 3.92
N TYR A 230 17.33 -32.10 4.87
CA TYR A 230 18.50 -32.48 5.65
C TYR A 230 18.17 -32.52 7.15
N ASN A 231 18.60 -33.57 7.83
CA ASN A 231 18.52 -33.68 9.29
C ASN A 231 19.59 -32.85 9.99
N ASN A 232 20.75 -32.66 9.38
CA ASN A 232 21.86 -31.87 9.86
C ASN A 232 22.46 -31.03 8.73
N ILE A 233 22.79 -29.77 9.01
CA ILE A 233 23.45 -28.86 8.07
C ILE A 233 24.67 -28.28 8.78
N THR A 234 25.83 -28.25 8.10
CA THR A 234 27.04 -27.62 8.64
C THR A 234 27.02 -26.11 8.38
N PHE A 235 27.54 -25.29 9.29
CA PHE A 235 27.59 -23.82 9.12
C PHE A 235 28.54 -23.33 8.02
N LYS A 236 29.22 -24.23 7.30
CA LYS A 236 30.13 -23.88 6.20
C LYS A 236 29.49 -23.94 4.82
N GLU A 237 28.28 -24.44 4.72
CA GLU A 237 27.47 -24.53 3.52
C GLU A 237 26.27 -23.57 3.59
#